data_3426afea3ef624d8a55b33121673e49f
#
_entry.id   3426afea3ef624d8a55b33121673e49f
#
_cell.length_a   1.000
_cell.length_b   1.000
_cell.length_c   1.000
_cell.angle_alpha   90.00
_cell.angle_beta   90.00
_cell.angle_gamma   90.00
#
_symmetry.space_group_name_H-M   'P 1'
#
loop_
_entity.id
_entity.type
_entity.pdbx_description
1 polymer ?
#
loop_
_entity_poly.entity_id
_entity_poly.type
_entity_poly.pdbx_seq_one_letter_code
_entity_poly.pdbx_strand_id
1 'polypeptide(L)'
;MPENSMFRSLLLITLFCCSALSWAQPPKGYPFVSFDVGMAEAQKLHKNMFVYFGRFGCGYCDKVNRETFVDQALHKLYVKNYVLVYVDSESGDRLTLPDGERVTGMELGARLNVFSTPVFLYMNPDGKLILRAPGYKTVKDFQDFDRYVQGGYYRTQSINDFLKNPS
;
A
#
# COMPACT_ATOMS: atom_id res chain seq x y z
N MET A 1 37.69 53.20 -36.08
CA MET A 1 36.29 53.12 -35.63
C MET A 1 36.05 51.68 -35.31
N PRO A 2 35.98 51.26 -34.09
CA PRO A 2 35.73 49.87 -33.74
C PRO A 2 34.25 49.68 -33.49
N GLU A 3 33.66 48.74 -34.22
CA GLU A 3 32.31 48.24 -33.94
C GLU A 3 32.34 47.29 -32.77
N ASN A 4 31.65 47.66 -31.73
CA ASN A 4 31.40 46.84 -30.57
C ASN A 4 30.35 45.77 -30.91
N SER A 5 30.81 44.59 -31.26
CA SER A 5 30.00 43.42 -31.31
C SER A 5 29.58 43.04 -29.89
N MET A 6 28.37 43.44 -29.54
CA MET A 6 27.73 43.00 -28.30
C MET A 6 27.35 41.52 -28.46
N PHE A 7 28.20 40.65 -27.91
CA PHE A 7 27.82 39.26 -27.66
C PHE A 7 26.71 39.26 -26.61
N ARG A 8 25.49 39.34 -27.06
CA ARG A 8 24.33 38.97 -26.27
C ARG A 8 24.33 37.49 -26.09
N SER A 9 25.04 37.04 -25.05
CA SER A 9 24.91 35.69 -24.54
C SER A 9 23.45 35.46 -24.12
N LEU A 10 22.70 34.86 -25.01
CA LEU A 10 21.38 34.34 -24.70
C LEU A 10 21.57 33.13 -23.78
N LEU A 11 21.56 33.40 -22.49
CA LEU A 11 21.52 32.37 -21.46
C LEU A 11 20.18 31.65 -21.56
N LEU A 12 20.12 30.62 -22.38
CA LEU A 12 19.03 29.68 -22.39
C LEU A 12 19.08 28.91 -21.07
N ILE A 13 18.41 29.45 -20.06
CA ILE A 13 18.05 28.71 -18.85
C ILE A 13 17.01 27.67 -19.30
N THR A 14 17.49 26.52 -19.72
CA THR A 14 16.67 25.33 -19.80
C THR A 14 16.25 24.98 -18.40
N LEU A 15 15.07 25.48 -18.04
CA LEU A 15 14.35 25.03 -16.84
C LEU A 15 14.04 23.57 -17.05
N PHE A 16 14.96 22.70 -16.61
CA PHE A 16 14.74 21.27 -16.58
C PHE A 16 13.70 21.04 -15.48
N CYS A 17 12.45 21.14 -15.92
CA CYS A 17 11.30 20.78 -15.09
C CYS A 17 11.44 19.28 -14.81
N CYS A 18 12.16 18.94 -13.75
CA CYS A 18 12.22 17.59 -13.22
C CYS A 18 10.82 17.31 -12.69
N SER A 19 9.93 16.91 -13.60
CA SER A 19 8.64 16.33 -13.24
C SER A 19 8.97 15.09 -12.43
N ALA A 20 9.01 15.23 -11.10
CA ALA A 20 9.04 14.09 -10.22
C ALA A 20 7.79 13.27 -10.60
N LEU A 21 7.99 12.21 -11.36
CA LEU A 21 6.99 11.21 -11.61
C LEU A 21 6.61 10.66 -10.23
N SER A 22 5.57 11.22 -9.67
CA SER A 22 5.02 10.81 -8.38
C SER A 22 4.29 9.50 -8.62
N TRP A 23 5.02 8.42 -8.58
CA TRP A 23 4.45 7.07 -8.64
C TRP A 23 3.61 6.85 -7.39
N ALA A 24 2.54 6.10 -7.52
CA ALA A 24 1.82 5.59 -6.36
C ALA A 24 2.81 4.88 -5.45
N GLN A 25 3.09 5.48 -4.30
CA GLN A 25 4.12 4.96 -3.42
C GLN A 25 3.52 4.46 -2.11
N PRO A 26 4.02 3.32 -1.64
CA PRO A 26 3.69 2.87 -0.28
C PRO A 26 4.21 3.89 0.74
N PRO A 27 3.69 3.86 1.98
CA PRO A 27 4.18 4.70 3.06
C PRO A 27 5.68 4.55 3.26
N LYS A 28 6.39 5.68 3.38
CA LYS A 28 7.84 5.68 3.59
C LYS A 28 8.24 4.99 4.89
N GLY A 29 9.33 4.25 4.83
CA GLY A 29 9.91 3.58 6.00
C GLY A 29 9.31 2.21 6.32
N TYR A 30 8.22 1.81 5.69
CA TYR A 30 7.67 0.47 5.81
C TYR A 30 8.31 -0.48 4.77
N PRO A 31 8.66 -1.74 5.14
CA PRO A 31 9.25 -2.71 4.24
C PRO A 31 8.18 -3.39 3.35
N PHE A 32 7.47 -2.60 2.56
CA PHE A 32 6.51 -3.14 1.61
C PHE A 32 7.20 -3.88 0.46
N VAL A 33 6.67 -5.05 0.15
CA VAL A 33 7.09 -5.88 -0.98
C VAL A 33 5.95 -6.04 -2.00
N SER A 34 6.22 -6.61 -3.17
CA SER A 34 5.20 -6.98 -4.15
C SER A 34 4.35 -8.15 -3.64
N PHE A 35 3.17 -8.35 -4.25
CA PHE A 35 2.21 -9.37 -3.79
C PHE A 35 2.77 -10.79 -3.88
N ASP A 36 3.47 -11.12 -4.95
CA ASP A 36 4.09 -12.43 -5.17
C ASP A 36 5.19 -12.73 -4.15
N VAL A 37 6.08 -11.75 -3.90
CA VAL A 37 7.10 -11.85 -2.84
C VAL A 37 6.43 -12.00 -1.47
N GLY A 38 5.42 -11.18 -1.19
CA GLY A 38 4.70 -11.21 0.08
C GLY A 38 3.99 -12.54 0.34
N MET A 39 3.39 -13.14 -0.68
CA MET A 39 2.79 -14.47 -0.57
C MET A 39 3.82 -15.54 -0.20
N ALA A 40 4.97 -15.55 -0.88
CA ALA A 40 6.03 -16.51 -0.61
C ALA A 40 6.60 -16.32 0.82
N GLU A 41 6.82 -15.07 1.24
CA GLU A 41 7.30 -14.77 2.60
C GLU A 41 6.26 -15.13 3.66
N ALA A 42 4.99 -14.83 3.44
CA ALA A 42 3.90 -15.16 4.37
C ALA A 42 3.80 -16.66 4.62
N GLN A 43 3.88 -17.47 3.57
CA GLN A 43 3.89 -18.92 3.66
C GLN A 43 5.11 -19.43 4.42
N LYS A 44 6.31 -18.94 4.06
CA LYS A 44 7.57 -19.33 4.70
C LYS A 44 7.61 -19.00 6.19
N LEU A 45 7.08 -17.82 6.57
CA LEU A 45 7.12 -17.30 7.94
C LEU A 45 5.87 -17.67 8.75
N HIS A 46 4.87 -18.34 8.16
CA HIS A 46 3.55 -18.59 8.74
C HIS A 46 2.90 -17.32 9.31
N LYS A 47 3.04 -16.20 8.58
CA LYS A 47 2.66 -14.86 9.01
C LYS A 47 1.53 -14.31 8.15
N ASN A 48 0.57 -13.63 8.76
CA ASN A 48 -0.49 -12.95 7.99
C ASN A 48 0.12 -11.86 7.11
N MET A 49 -0.55 -11.57 6.00
CA MET A 49 -0.23 -10.43 5.13
C MET A 49 -1.15 -9.25 5.42
N PHE A 50 -0.58 -8.07 5.38
CA PHE A 50 -1.29 -6.81 5.24
C PHE A 50 -1.05 -6.27 3.83
N VAL A 51 -2.09 -6.21 3.02
CA VAL A 51 -2.02 -5.80 1.61
C VAL A 51 -2.66 -4.43 1.46
N TYR A 52 -1.90 -3.45 1.03
CA TYR A 52 -2.35 -2.11 0.74
C TYR A 52 -2.49 -1.90 -0.77
N PHE A 53 -3.71 -1.78 -1.24
CA PHE A 53 -4.01 -1.33 -2.60
C PHE A 53 -4.09 0.19 -2.66
N GLY A 54 -3.15 0.78 -3.40
CA GLY A 54 -3.11 2.21 -3.69
C GLY A 54 -3.03 2.46 -5.19
N ARG A 55 -3.00 3.73 -5.59
CA ARG A 55 -2.75 4.14 -6.97
C ARG A 55 -2.19 5.56 -7.03
N PHE A 56 -1.62 5.94 -8.17
CA PHE A 56 -1.22 7.32 -8.42
C PHE A 56 -2.43 8.27 -8.36
N GLY A 57 -2.22 9.49 -7.86
CA GLY A 57 -3.27 10.51 -7.78
C GLY A 57 -4.44 10.19 -6.83
N CYS A 58 -4.27 9.22 -5.94
CA CYS A 58 -5.27 8.86 -4.93
C CYS A 58 -5.14 9.77 -3.71
N GLY A 59 -5.96 10.81 -3.60
CA GLY A 59 -5.90 11.76 -2.49
C GLY A 59 -6.12 11.14 -1.10
N TYR A 60 -6.96 10.10 -0.99
CA TYR A 60 -7.13 9.36 0.27
C TYR A 60 -5.94 8.45 0.60
N CYS A 61 -5.22 7.95 -0.41
CA CYS A 61 -3.97 7.23 -0.18
C CYS A 61 -2.91 8.18 0.37
N ASP A 62 -2.78 9.38 -0.20
CA ASP A 62 -1.88 10.40 0.31
C ASP A 62 -2.26 10.83 1.73
N LYS A 63 -3.55 10.95 2.00
CA LYS A 63 -4.04 11.31 3.33
C LYS A 63 -3.66 10.25 4.37
N VAL A 64 -3.93 8.97 4.12
CA VAL A 64 -3.59 7.91 5.06
C VAL A 64 -2.07 7.79 5.25
N ASN A 65 -1.29 8.00 4.19
CA ASN A 65 0.17 7.98 4.27
C ASN A 65 0.72 9.11 5.16
N ARG A 66 0.14 10.32 5.07
CA ARG A 66 0.59 11.48 5.84
C ARG A 66 0.06 11.55 7.27
N GLU A 67 -1.12 11.00 7.53
CA GLU A 67 -1.79 11.17 8.83
C GLU A 67 -1.74 9.91 9.70
N THR A 68 -1.73 8.74 9.07
CA THR A 68 -1.84 7.47 9.79
C THR A 68 -0.53 6.69 9.80
N PHE A 69 0.07 6.47 8.63
CA PHE A 69 1.31 5.67 8.55
C PHE A 69 2.58 6.38 9.07
N VAL A 70 2.49 7.63 9.49
CA VAL A 70 3.58 8.32 10.19
C VAL A 70 3.66 7.94 11.67
N ASP A 71 2.66 7.28 12.23
CA ASP A 71 2.64 6.84 13.62
C ASP A 71 3.66 5.72 13.87
N GLN A 72 4.59 5.98 14.79
CA GLN A 72 5.70 5.07 15.08
C GLN A 72 5.26 3.80 15.81
N ALA A 73 4.20 3.87 16.62
CA ALA A 73 3.67 2.70 17.33
C ALA A 73 2.97 1.78 16.33
N LEU A 74 2.20 2.34 15.41
CA LEU A 74 1.57 1.62 14.32
C LEU A 74 2.63 0.96 13.40
N HIS A 75 3.68 1.71 13.06
CA HIS A 75 4.79 1.16 12.27
C HIS A 75 5.38 -0.10 12.92
N LYS A 76 5.79 -0.01 14.19
CA LYS A 76 6.37 -1.14 14.93
C LYS A 76 5.40 -2.32 15.00
N LEU A 77 4.12 -2.05 15.23
CA LEU A 77 3.07 -3.07 15.33
C LEU A 77 2.94 -3.85 14.01
N TYR A 78 2.85 -3.14 12.89
CA TYR A 78 2.59 -3.75 11.59
C TYR A 78 3.82 -4.48 11.03
N VAL A 79 5.01 -3.92 11.16
CA VAL A 79 6.26 -4.60 10.77
C VAL A 79 6.46 -5.88 11.59
N LYS A 80 6.10 -5.87 12.87
CA LYS A 80 6.17 -7.06 13.73
C LYS A 80 5.15 -8.13 13.30
N ASN A 81 3.90 -7.75 13.03
CA ASN A 81 2.78 -8.69 12.97
C ASN A 81 2.47 -9.20 11.55
N TYR A 82 2.91 -8.48 10.50
CA TYR A 82 2.52 -8.78 9.12
C TYR A 82 3.72 -8.85 8.17
N VAL A 83 3.55 -9.58 7.08
CA VAL A 83 4.26 -9.32 5.83
C VAL A 83 3.52 -8.19 5.13
N LEU A 84 4.22 -7.10 4.83
CA LEU A 84 3.63 -5.88 4.28
C LEU A 84 3.72 -5.90 2.76
N VAL A 85 2.57 -5.83 2.10
CA VAL A 85 2.44 -5.91 0.64
C VAL A 85 1.80 -4.65 0.10
N TYR A 86 2.40 -4.05 -0.92
CA TYR A 86 1.80 -2.95 -1.65
C TYR A 86 1.46 -3.38 -3.08
N VAL A 87 0.27 -3.00 -3.53
CA VAL A 87 -0.20 -3.21 -4.91
C VAL A 87 -0.64 -1.88 -5.47
N ASP A 88 0.02 -1.44 -6.54
CA ASP A 88 -0.50 -0.37 -7.36
C ASP A 88 -1.61 -0.93 -8.27
N SER A 89 -2.85 -0.51 -7.98
CA SER A 89 -4.04 -1.00 -8.68
C SER A 89 -4.17 -0.50 -10.14
N GLU A 90 -3.26 0.36 -10.60
CA GLU A 90 -3.20 0.83 -11.98
C GLU A 90 -1.91 0.40 -12.70
N SER A 91 -0.98 -0.27 -12.00
CA SER A 91 0.24 -0.75 -12.63
C SER A 91 -0.04 -1.83 -13.67
N GLY A 92 0.61 -1.70 -14.82
CA GLY A 92 0.68 -2.71 -15.86
C GLY A 92 1.74 -3.79 -15.59
N ASP A 93 2.53 -3.64 -14.53
CA ASP A 93 3.54 -4.62 -14.16
C ASP A 93 2.89 -5.94 -13.77
N ARG A 94 3.52 -7.05 -14.20
CA ARG A 94 2.97 -8.38 -13.97
C ARG A 94 3.58 -9.02 -12.73
N LEU A 95 2.70 -9.40 -11.82
CA LEU A 95 2.98 -10.22 -10.65
C LEU A 95 2.80 -11.70 -11.02
N THR A 96 3.60 -12.58 -10.45
CA THR A 96 3.45 -14.04 -10.64
C THR A 96 2.79 -14.65 -9.41
N LEU A 97 1.57 -15.16 -9.56
CA LEU A 97 0.85 -15.82 -8.47
C LEU A 97 1.47 -17.19 -8.15
N PRO A 98 1.17 -17.78 -6.98
CA PRO A 98 1.72 -19.09 -6.58
C PRO A 98 1.42 -20.24 -7.55
N ASP A 99 0.34 -20.16 -8.31
CA ASP A 99 -0.04 -21.11 -9.36
C ASP A 99 0.70 -20.89 -10.69
N GLY A 100 1.58 -19.89 -10.75
CA GLY A 100 2.36 -19.50 -11.93
C GLY A 100 1.61 -18.54 -12.87
N GLU A 101 0.37 -18.19 -12.59
CA GLU A 101 -0.36 -17.22 -13.40
C GLU A 101 0.24 -15.81 -13.24
N ARG A 102 0.28 -15.06 -14.35
CA ARG A 102 0.78 -13.68 -14.36
C ARG A 102 -0.36 -12.69 -14.50
N VAL A 103 -0.53 -11.85 -13.49
CA VAL A 103 -1.60 -10.83 -13.43
C VAL A 103 -1.02 -9.45 -13.22
N THR A 104 -1.73 -8.42 -13.66
CA THR A 104 -1.44 -7.02 -13.31
C THR A 104 -2.00 -6.66 -11.94
N GLY A 105 -1.61 -5.51 -11.37
CA GLY A 105 -2.20 -4.98 -10.14
C GLY A 105 -3.71 -4.77 -10.26
N MET A 106 -4.18 -4.33 -11.43
CA MET A 106 -5.60 -4.15 -11.74
C MET A 106 -6.35 -5.48 -11.76
N GLU A 107 -5.82 -6.51 -12.45
CA GLU A 107 -6.42 -7.84 -12.52
C GLU A 107 -6.48 -8.51 -11.14
N LEU A 108 -5.42 -8.37 -10.35
CA LEU A 108 -5.39 -8.85 -8.96
C LEU A 108 -6.43 -8.12 -8.10
N GLY A 109 -6.53 -6.79 -8.25
CA GLY A 109 -7.54 -5.99 -7.57
C GLY A 109 -8.95 -6.46 -7.90
N ALA A 110 -9.28 -6.69 -9.18
CA ALA A 110 -10.57 -7.19 -9.61
C ALA A 110 -10.90 -8.56 -8.98
N ARG A 111 -9.95 -9.50 -8.94
CA ARG A 111 -10.11 -10.81 -8.31
C ARG A 111 -10.37 -10.72 -6.80
N LEU A 112 -9.73 -9.76 -6.15
CA LEU A 112 -9.90 -9.50 -4.73
C LEU A 112 -11.04 -8.51 -4.43
N ASN A 113 -11.88 -8.18 -5.42
CA ASN A 113 -12.98 -7.21 -5.33
C ASN A 113 -12.52 -5.84 -4.79
N VAL A 114 -11.40 -5.34 -5.28
CA VAL A 114 -10.86 -4.00 -4.99
C VAL A 114 -11.20 -3.10 -6.19
N PHE A 115 -12.21 -2.24 -6.05
CA PHE A 115 -12.69 -1.34 -7.11
C PHE A 115 -12.46 0.14 -6.80
N SER A 116 -11.80 0.43 -5.70
CA SER A 116 -11.44 1.79 -5.28
C SER A 116 -10.15 1.76 -4.45
N THR A 117 -9.55 2.92 -4.21
CA THR A 117 -8.35 3.04 -3.37
C THR A 117 -8.50 4.18 -2.36
N PRO A 118 -7.90 4.06 -1.17
CA PRO A 118 -7.16 2.89 -0.69
C PRO A 118 -8.09 1.75 -0.27
N VAL A 119 -7.61 0.51 -0.39
CA VAL A 119 -8.21 -0.66 0.26
C VAL A 119 -7.11 -1.44 0.96
N PHE A 120 -7.39 -1.84 2.19
CA PHE A 120 -6.48 -2.65 3.00
C PHE A 120 -7.09 -4.04 3.18
N LEU A 121 -6.31 -5.07 2.84
CA LEU A 121 -6.71 -6.45 3.03
C LEU A 121 -5.79 -7.10 4.08
N TYR A 122 -6.40 -7.90 4.94
CA TYR A 122 -5.69 -8.80 5.82
C TYR A 122 -5.93 -10.22 5.31
N MET A 123 -4.87 -10.94 5.04
CA MET A 123 -4.92 -12.27 4.48
C MET A 123 -4.10 -13.24 5.33
N ASN A 124 -4.54 -14.50 5.41
CA ASN A 124 -3.74 -15.53 6.06
C ASN A 124 -2.56 -15.95 5.17
N PRO A 125 -1.61 -16.76 5.67
CA PRO A 125 -0.46 -17.23 4.88
C PRO A 125 -0.83 -17.98 3.60
N ASP A 126 -2.04 -18.58 3.53
CA ASP A 126 -2.53 -19.29 2.34
C ASP A 126 -3.21 -18.35 1.33
N GLY A 127 -3.20 -17.04 1.59
CA GLY A 127 -3.83 -16.04 0.71
C GLY A 127 -5.35 -15.91 0.88
N LYS A 128 -5.96 -16.52 1.91
CA LYS A 128 -7.39 -16.34 2.18
C LYS A 128 -7.65 -15.01 2.88
N LEU A 129 -8.66 -14.30 2.39
CA LEU A 129 -9.07 -13.03 2.97
C LEU A 129 -9.62 -13.21 4.39
N ILE A 130 -9.10 -12.42 5.33
CA ILE A 130 -9.59 -12.32 6.72
C ILE A 130 -10.46 -11.08 6.88
N LEU A 131 -9.96 -9.92 6.44
CA LEU A 131 -10.64 -8.64 6.58
C LEU A 131 -10.37 -7.75 5.38
N ARG A 132 -11.41 -7.01 4.95
CA ARG A 132 -11.30 -5.93 3.97
C ARG A 132 -11.71 -4.62 4.61
N ALA A 133 -10.86 -3.60 4.48
CA ALA A 133 -11.07 -2.27 5.04
C ALA A 133 -10.90 -1.20 3.93
N PRO A 134 -11.99 -0.82 3.24
CA PRO A 134 -11.93 0.20 2.19
C PRO A 134 -11.89 1.61 2.75
N GLY A 135 -11.25 2.51 1.99
CA GLY A 135 -11.18 3.94 2.29
C GLY A 135 -10.17 4.31 3.38
N TYR A 136 -10.13 5.62 3.70
CA TYR A 136 -9.26 6.16 4.73
C TYR A 136 -9.49 5.47 6.09
N LYS A 137 -8.41 5.18 6.80
CA LYS A 137 -8.39 4.58 8.13
C LYS A 137 -7.47 5.36 9.05
N THR A 138 -7.89 5.53 10.30
CA THR A 138 -7.11 6.16 11.37
C THR A 138 -6.14 5.16 12.00
N VAL A 139 -5.21 5.66 12.82
CA VAL A 139 -4.33 4.81 13.66
C VAL A 139 -5.14 3.85 14.52
N LYS A 140 -6.23 4.37 15.14
CA LYS A 140 -7.12 3.55 15.97
C LYS A 140 -7.78 2.42 15.18
N ASP A 141 -8.26 2.71 13.96
CA ASP A 141 -8.88 1.67 13.12
C ASP A 141 -7.88 0.54 12.85
N PHE A 142 -6.65 0.87 12.49
CA PHE A 142 -5.62 -0.13 12.24
C PHE A 142 -5.21 -0.91 13.49
N GLN A 143 -5.18 -0.29 14.65
CA GLN A 143 -4.94 -0.99 15.93
C GLN A 143 -6.09 -1.95 16.24
N ASP A 144 -7.33 -1.56 16.00
CA ASP A 144 -8.50 -2.40 16.21
C ASP A 144 -8.51 -3.60 15.23
N PHE A 145 -8.16 -3.35 13.97
CA PHE A 145 -8.03 -4.42 12.96
C PHE A 145 -6.90 -5.40 13.31
N ASP A 146 -5.77 -4.90 13.78
CA ASP A 146 -4.68 -5.75 14.26
C ASP A 146 -5.15 -6.65 15.40
N ARG A 147 -5.80 -6.10 16.42
CA ARG A 147 -6.36 -6.90 17.53
C ARG A 147 -7.35 -7.96 17.04
N TYR A 148 -8.24 -7.58 16.12
CA TYR A 148 -9.21 -8.49 15.52
C TYR A 148 -8.55 -9.66 14.80
N VAL A 149 -7.54 -9.37 13.98
CA VAL A 149 -6.83 -10.36 13.16
C VAL A 149 -5.90 -11.22 14.01
N GLN A 150 -5.03 -10.61 14.82
CA GLN A 150 -4.04 -11.32 15.63
C GLN A 150 -4.69 -12.11 16.78
N GLY A 151 -5.78 -11.59 17.34
CA GLY A 151 -6.57 -12.30 18.34
C GLY A 151 -7.43 -13.43 17.77
N GLY A 152 -7.49 -13.58 16.45
CA GLY A 152 -8.26 -14.64 15.79
C GLY A 152 -9.77 -14.45 15.88
N TYR A 153 -10.26 -13.27 16.27
CA TYR A 153 -11.69 -12.99 16.46
C TYR A 153 -12.52 -13.18 15.20
N TYR A 154 -11.91 -13.01 14.02
CA TYR A 154 -12.54 -13.24 12.72
C TYR A 154 -13.12 -14.66 12.53
N ARG A 155 -12.72 -15.61 13.38
CA ARG A 155 -13.23 -16.99 13.34
C ARG A 155 -14.58 -17.15 14.00
N THR A 156 -14.98 -16.21 14.85
CA THR A 156 -16.15 -16.30 15.72
C THR A 156 -17.12 -15.15 15.60
N GLN A 157 -16.67 -13.98 15.12
CA GLN A 157 -17.51 -12.79 15.02
C GLN A 157 -17.08 -11.88 13.86
N SER A 158 -18.01 -11.04 13.40
CA SER A 158 -17.72 -10.02 12.40
C SER A 158 -16.88 -8.89 12.97
N ILE A 159 -16.16 -8.15 12.11
CA ILE A 159 -15.44 -6.93 12.56
C ILE A 159 -16.38 -5.89 13.18
N ASN A 160 -17.61 -5.77 12.67
CA ASN A 160 -18.57 -4.81 13.18
C ASN A 160 -19.02 -5.16 14.61
N ASP A 161 -19.19 -6.45 14.90
CA ASP A 161 -19.58 -6.91 16.25
C ASP A 161 -18.40 -6.77 17.22
N PHE A 162 -17.18 -7.07 16.76
CA PHE A 162 -15.96 -6.85 17.54
C PHE A 162 -15.76 -5.38 17.91
N LEU A 163 -16.00 -4.44 16.99
CA LEU A 163 -15.84 -3.02 17.25
C LEU A 163 -16.90 -2.44 18.20
N LYS A 164 -18.09 -3.05 18.29
CA LYS A 164 -19.12 -2.65 19.26
C LYS A 164 -18.79 -3.08 20.69
N ASN A 165 -18.14 -4.22 20.83
CA ASN A 165 -17.79 -4.81 22.12
C ASN A 165 -16.32 -5.26 22.10
N PRO A 166 -15.36 -4.31 22.08
CA PRO A 166 -13.96 -4.65 22.06
C PRO A 166 -13.57 -5.28 23.40
N SER A 167 -13.39 -6.60 23.39
CA SER A 167 -12.90 -7.37 24.56
C SER A 167 -11.38 -7.20 24.76
#